data_e1bf49497cfe789f447a4f2944e31f94
#
_entry.id   e1bf49497cfe789f447a4f2944e31f94
#
_cell.length_a   1.000
_cell.length_b   1.000
_cell.length_c   1.000
_cell.angle_alpha   90.00
_cell.angle_beta   90.00
_cell.angle_gamma   90.00
#
_symmetry.space_group_name_H-M   'P 1'
#
loop_
_entity.id
_entity.type
_entity.pdbx_description
1 polymer ?
#
loop_
_entity_poly.entity_id
_entity_poly.type
_entity_poly.pdbx_seq_one_letter_code
_entity_poly.pdbx_strand_id
1 'polypeptide(L)'
;MIKEKESERTMNKKIAIITGASSGFGLLTTLELAKKDYFVIATMRNLEKQIDLISQATKLDLQQNIKVQQLDVTDQGSIHNFQLFLNEINRIDILINNAGYANGGFIEEIPVEDYRKQFETNLFGAISITQLVLPYMRKQKSGKIINISSISGKVGFPGLSPYVSSKYALEGWSESLRLEVKPFGIDVALLEPGSYNTNIWEVGKQLAENQSDTTSPYKEYMDKIQKHINNGNDTLGNPMDVANKIVEIAEARRTTLRYPIGKGVKFMIFVKKVLPWRLWEFLVLRSFKKM
;
A
#
# COMPACT_ATOMS: atom_id res chain seq x y z
N MET A 1 -29.15 -23.21 -2.17
CA MET A 1 -30.02 -22.03 -1.90
C MET A 1 -29.26 -20.83 -1.37
N ILE A 2 -28.53 -20.87 -0.23
CA ILE A 2 -27.77 -19.69 0.26
C ILE A 2 -26.54 -19.40 -0.64
N LYS A 3 -25.74 -20.40 -0.98
CA LYS A 3 -24.59 -20.27 -1.92
C LYS A 3 -24.98 -19.86 -3.33
N GLU A 4 -26.14 -20.29 -3.82
CA GLU A 4 -26.64 -19.91 -5.15
C GLU A 4 -27.08 -18.45 -5.19
N LYS A 5 -27.74 -17.94 -4.15
CA LYS A 5 -28.11 -16.52 -4.03
C LYS A 5 -26.90 -15.60 -3.86
N GLU A 6 -25.84 -16.04 -3.18
CA GLU A 6 -24.57 -15.31 -3.13
C GLU A 6 -23.86 -15.30 -4.49
N SER A 7 -23.89 -16.42 -5.22
CA SER A 7 -23.33 -16.54 -6.56
C SER A 7 -24.05 -15.63 -7.57
N GLU A 8 -25.37 -15.61 -7.57
CA GLU A 8 -26.14 -14.74 -8.47
C GLU A 8 -25.95 -13.23 -8.20
N ARG A 9 -25.84 -12.83 -6.93
CA ARG A 9 -25.60 -11.42 -6.57
C ARG A 9 -24.21 -10.93 -6.95
N THR A 10 -23.18 -11.80 -6.89
CA THR A 10 -21.82 -11.45 -7.28
C THR A 10 -21.61 -11.45 -8.80
N MET A 11 -22.42 -12.19 -9.57
CA MET A 11 -22.24 -12.29 -11.03
C MET A 11 -22.32 -10.96 -11.79
N ASN A 12 -23.03 -9.96 -11.25
CA ASN A 12 -23.22 -8.67 -11.94
C ASN A 12 -22.36 -7.54 -11.40
N LYS A 13 -21.67 -7.73 -10.25
CA LYS A 13 -20.83 -6.69 -9.65
C LYS A 13 -19.39 -6.77 -10.14
N LYS A 14 -18.74 -5.61 -10.18
CA LYS A 14 -17.29 -5.56 -10.32
C LYS A 14 -16.64 -6.09 -9.06
N ILE A 15 -15.59 -6.89 -9.21
CA ILE A 15 -14.86 -7.49 -8.10
C ILE A 15 -13.55 -6.77 -7.88
N ALA A 16 -13.34 -6.30 -6.64
CA ALA A 16 -12.09 -5.69 -6.20
C ALA A 16 -11.41 -6.56 -5.13
N ILE A 17 -10.13 -6.80 -5.27
CA ILE A 17 -9.29 -7.46 -4.26
C ILE A 17 -8.41 -6.40 -3.62
N ILE A 18 -8.37 -6.38 -2.27
CA ILE A 18 -7.54 -5.46 -1.50
C ILE A 18 -6.66 -6.26 -0.54
N THR A 19 -5.35 -6.10 -0.64
CA THR A 19 -4.43 -6.69 0.32
C THR A 19 -4.21 -5.77 1.52
N GLY A 20 -4.16 -6.35 2.75
CA GLY A 20 -3.95 -5.57 3.96
C GLY A 20 -5.14 -4.69 4.36
N ALA A 21 -6.36 -5.22 4.32
CA ALA A 21 -7.61 -4.51 4.58
C ALA A 21 -8.00 -4.40 6.05
N SER A 22 -7.15 -4.82 7.00
CA SER A 22 -7.49 -4.81 8.43
C SER A 22 -7.46 -3.43 9.08
N SER A 23 -6.83 -2.43 8.47
CA SER A 23 -6.71 -1.07 9.01
C SER A 23 -6.33 -0.05 7.92
N GLY A 24 -6.25 1.22 8.30
CA GLY A 24 -5.72 2.31 7.49
C GLY A 24 -6.37 2.43 6.11
N PHE A 25 -5.55 2.63 5.07
CA PHE A 25 -6.05 2.82 3.70
C PHE A 25 -6.85 1.61 3.19
N GLY A 26 -6.40 0.38 3.50
CA GLY A 26 -7.07 -0.84 3.04
C GLY A 26 -8.48 -0.98 3.58
N LEU A 27 -8.69 -0.74 4.88
CA LEU A 27 -10.02 -0.76 5.51
C LEU A 27 -10.93 0.30 4.90
N LEU A 28 -10.47 1.55 4.84
CA LEU A 28 -11.26 2.67 4.30
C LEU A 28 -11.61 2.45 2.82
N THR A 29 -10.65 2.01 2.02
CA THR A 29 -10.88 1.70 0.60
C THR A 29 -11.88 0.56 0.41
N THR A 30 -11.86 -0.46 1.28
CA THR A 30 -12.85 -1.55 1.27
C THR A 30 -14.26 -1.00 1.42
N LEU A 31 -14.48 -0.14 2.42
CA LEU A 31 -15.79 0.46 2.66
C LEU A 31 -16.22 1.37 1.50
N GLU A 32 -15.32 2.22 1.01
CA GLU A 32 -15.66 3.16 -0.07
C GLU A 32 -15.96 2.46 -1.41
N LEU A 33 -15.24 1.38 -1.76
CA LEU A 33 -15.57 0.56 -2.93
C LEU A 33 -16.88 -0.21 -2.74
N ALA A 34 -17.16 -0.72 -1.55
CA ALA A 34 -18.42 -1.39 -1.25
C ALA A 34 -19.63 -0.43 -1.37
N LYS A 35 -19.48 0.85 -1.01
CA LYS A 35 -20.50 1.92 -1.26
C LYS A 35 -20.73 2.17 -2.75
N LYS A 36 -19.74 1.90 -3.60
CA LYS A 36 -19.81 2.01 -5.07
C LYS A 36 -20.27 0.73 -5.75
N ASP A 37 -20.90 -0.15 -4.98
CA ASP A 37 -21.48 -1.43 -5.44
C ASP A 37 -20.45 -2.43 -6.00
N TYR A 38 -19.15 -2.31 -5.59
CA TYR A 38 -18.19 -3.38 -5.82
C TYR A 38 -18.42 -4.52 -4.82
N PHE A 39 -18.19 -5.74 -5.27
CA PHE A 39 -17.96 -6.86 -4.36
C PHE A 39 -16.49 -6.87 -3.99
N VAL A 40 -16.17 -6.59 -2.73
CA VAL A 40 -14.80 -6.40 -2.27
C VAL A 40 -14.32 -7.63 -1.51
N ILE A 41 -13.26 -8.26 -2.02
CA ILE A 41 -12.51 -9.32 -1.32
C ILE A 41 -11.43 -8.61 -0.50
N ALA A 42 -11.74 -8.40 0.77
CA ALA A 42 -10.87 -7.73 1.73
C ALA A 42 -9.94 -8.75 2.37
N THR A 43 -8.63 -8.71 2.05
CA THR A 43 -7.72 -9.71 2.58
C THR A 43 -6.87 -9.18 3.73
N MET A 44 -6.59 -10.05 4.70
CA MET A 44 -5.77 -9.74 5.87
C MET A 44 -5.09 -10.99 6.42
N ARG A 45 -3.90 -10.82 6.99
CA ARG A 45 -3.11 -11.90 7.56
C ARG A 45 -3.79 -12.56 8.78
N ASN A 46 -4.27 -11.74 9.70
CA ASN A 46 -4.96 -12.18 10.91
C ASN A 46 -6.45 -11.83 10.83
N LEU A 47 -7.30 -12.86 10.77
CA LEU A 47 -8.76 -12.71 10.69
C LEU A 47 -9.39 -12.11 11.95
N GLU A 48 -8.75 -12.21 13.12
CA GLU A 48 -9.24 -11.55 14.34
C GLU A 48 -9.35 -10.03 14.19
N LYS A 49 -8.50 -9.44 13.31
CA LYS A 49 -8.52 -8.00 12.99
C LYS A 49 -9.64 -7.57 12.05
N GLN A 50 -10.54 -8.47 11.64
CA GLN A 50 -11.70 -8.11 10.81
C GLN A 50 -12.79 -7.35 11.57
N ILE A 51 -12.77 -7.37 12.91
CA ILE A 51 -13.83 -6.84 13.76
C ILE A 51 -14.19 -5.40 13.40
N ASP A 52 -13.18 -4.54 13.26
CA ASP A 52 -13.39 -3.12 12.94
C ASP A 52 -14.01 -2.93 11.55
N LEU A 53 -13.52 -3.66 10.55
CA LEU A 53 -14.07 -3.62 9.19
C LEU A 53 -15.53 -4.08 9.18
N ILE A 54 -15.84 -5.22 9.79
CA ILE A 54 -17.19 -5.78 9.83
C ILE A 54 -18.14 -4.88 10.62
N SER A 55 -17.71 -4.34 11.75
CA SER A 55 -18.50 -3.39 12.54
C SER A 55 -18.88 -2.16 11.74
N GLN A 56 -17.92 -1.55 11.03
CA GLN A 56 -18.17 -0.38 10.19
C GLN A 56 -19.04 -0.73 8.97
N ALA A 57 -18.79 -1.88 8.33
CA ALA A 57 -19.62 -2.36 7.21
C ALA A 57 -21.06 -2.58 7.63
N THR A 58 -21.29 -3.15 8.81
CA THR A 58 -22.66 -3.37 9.36
C THR A 58 -23.39 -2.06 9.61
N LYS A 59 -22.72 -1.07 10.21
CA LYS A 59 -23.30 0.27 10.44
C LYS A 59 -23.71 0.98 9.14
N LEU A 60 -23.05 0.64 8.03
CA LEU A 60 -23.26 1.24 6.71
C LEU A 60 -24.13 0.35 5.79
N ASP A 61 -24.61 -0.80 6.27
CA ASP A 61 -25.36 -1.80 5.49
C ASP A 61 -24.60 -2.29 4.24
N LEU A 62 -23.27 -2.50 4.39
CA LEU A 62 -22.36 -2.89 3.31
C LEU A 62 -21.82 -4.33 3.43
N GLN A 63 -22.16 -5.06 4.49
CA GLN A 63 -21.58 -6.38 4.79
C GLN A 63 -21.81 -7.39 3.65
N GLN A 64 -22.91 -7.26 2.93
CA GLN A 64 -23.22 -8.11 1.77
C GLN A 64 -22.32 -7.87 0.54
N ASN A 65 -21.59 -6.74 0.52
CA ASN A 65 -20.66 -6.36 -0.55
C ASN A 65 -19.21 -6.68 -0.19
N ILE A 66 -18.95 -7.23 0.99
CA ILE A 66 -17.58 -7.45 1.49
C ILE A 66 -17.42 -8.91 1.90
N LYS A 67 -16.38 -9.56 1.35
CA LYS A 67 -15.93 -10.88 1.78
C LYS A 67 -14.55 -10.76 2.37
N VAL A 68 -14.39 -11.13 3.65
CA VAL A 68 -13.08 -11.20 4.28
C VAL A 68 -12.43 -12.53 3.94
N GLN A 69 -11.15 -12.49 3.51
CA GLN A 69 -10.37 -13.67 3.17
C GLN A 69 -9.00 -13.59 3.84
N GLN A 70 -8.54 -14.71 4.41
CA GLN A 70 -7.19 -14.77 4.95
C GLN A 70 -6.15 -14.74 3.84
N LEU A 71 -5.15 -13.86 4.01
CA LEU A 71 -4.00 -13.79 3.12
C LEU A 71 -2.81 -13.14 3.84
N ASP A 72 -1.74 -13.89 4.03
CA ASP A 72 -0.41 -13.39 4.27
C ASP A 72 0.35 -13.38 2.95
N VAL A 73 0.69 -12.18 2.46
CA VAL A 73 1.36 -12.01 1.16
C VAL A 73 2.81 -12.48 1.17
N THR A 74 3.35 -12.86 2.34
CA THR A 74 4.72 -13.35 2.52
C THR A 74 4.78 -14.87 2.74
N ASP A 75 3.63 -15.54 2.93
CA ASP A 75 3.56 -16.97 3.19
C ASP A 75 3.04 -17.75 1.98
N GLN A 76 3.86 -18.65 1.46
CA GLN A 76 3.55 -19.41 0.26
C GLN A 76 2.32 -20.33 0.43
N GLY A 77 2.11 -20.88 1.63
CA GLY A 77 0.93 -21.69 1.94
C GLY A 77 -0.34 -20.84 1.91
N SER A 78 -0.30 -19.65 2.51
CA SER A 78 -1.39 -18.68 2.47
C SER A 78 -1.71 -18.23 1.05
N ILE A 79 -0.68 -17.94 0.24
CA ILE A 79 -0.83 -17.57 -1.19
C ILE A 79 -1.47 -18.71 -1.98
N HIS A 80 -1.04 -19.96 -1.75
CA HIS A 80 -1.64 -21.12 -2.39
C HIS A 80 -3.11 -21.30 -2.02
N ASN A 81 -3.46 -21.17 -0.74
CA ASN A 81 -4.85 -21.24 -0.30
C ASN A 81 -5.71 -20.12 -0.91
N PHE A 82 -5.14 -18.93 -1.06
CA PHE A 82 -5.81 -17.84 -1.74
C PHE A 82 -5.99 -18.10 -3.23
N GLN A 83 -5.02 -18.74 -3.89
CA GLN A 83 -5.15 -19.19 -5.27
C GLN A 83 -6.31 -20.19 -5.44
N LEU A 84 -6.44 -21.16 -4.53
CA LEU A 84 -7.57 -22.12 -4.55
C LEU A 84 -8.91 -21.39 -4.40
N PHE A 85 -8.99 -20.40 -3.50
CA PHE A 85 -10.17 -19.56 -3.36
C PHE A 85 -10.48 -18.78 -4.65
N LEU A 86 -9.47 -18.25 -5.34
CA LEU A 86 -9.67 -17.51 -6.59
C LEU A 86 -10.24 -18.40 -7.73
N ASN A 87 -10.06 -19.72 -7.69
CA ASN A 87 -10.65 -20.62 -8.68
C ASN A 87 -12.19 -20.62 -8.65
N GLU A 88 -12.80 -20.19 -7.54
CA GLU A 88 -14.24 -20.00 -7.42
C GLU A 88 -14.70 -18.63 -8.00
N ILE A 89 -13.76 -17.76 -8.36
CA ILE A 89 -14.00 -16.40 -8.84
C ILE A 89 -13.81 -16.36 -10.35
N ASN A 90 -14.85 -15.94 -11.08
CA ASN A 90 -14.80 -15.91 -12.55
C ASN A 90 -14.33 -14.56 -13.11
N ARG A 91 -14.26 -13.52 -12.29
CA ARG A 91 -13.97 -12.14 -12.71
C ARG A 91 -13.18 -11.41 -11.63
N ILE A 92 -12.16 -10.64 -12.03
CA ILE A 92 -11.44 -9.73 -11.14
C ILE A 92 -11.22 -8.43 -11.90
N ASP A 93 -11.84 -7.34 -11.45
CA ASP A 93 -11.75 -6.06 -12.14
C ASP A 93 -10.63 -5.19 -11.59
N ILE A 94 -10.40 -5.26 -10.28
CA ILE A 94 -9.43 -4.40 -9.60
C ILE A 94 -8.62 -5.22 -8.60
N LEU A 95 -7.31 -5.02 -8.63
CA LEU A 95 -6.39 -5.44 -7.57
C LEU A 95 -5.77 -4.20 -6.94
N ILE A 96 -5.84 -4.10 -5.61
CA ILE A 96 -5.19 -3.06 -4.83
C ILE A 96 -4.13 -3.72 -3.95
N ASN A 97 -2.87 -3.59 -4.35
CA ASN A 97 -1.72 -4.01 -3.56
C ASN A 97 -1.44 -2.94 -2.51
N ASN A 98 -2.07 -3.11 -1.34
CA ASN A 98 -1.99 -2.17 -0.23
C ASN A 98 -1.22 -2.75 0.97
N ALA A 99 -1.12 -4.08 1.11
CA ALA A 99 -0.34 -4.70 2.18
C ALA A 99 1.10 -4.15 2.21
N GLY A 100 1.53 -3.67 3.37
CA GLY A 100 2.83 -3.08 3.53
C GLY A 100 3.00 -2.46 4.91
N TYR A 101 4.24 -2.23 5.29
CA TYR A 101 4.63 -1.52 6.51
C TYR A 101 5.88 -0.69 6.24
N ALA A 102 6.25 0.19 7.16
CA ALA A 102 7.47 0.96 7.09
C ALA A 102 8.38 0.59 8.28
N ASN A 103 9.59 0.16 7.98
CA ASN A 103 10.66 -0.02 8.95
C ASN A 103 11.61 1.18 8.89
N GLY A 104 12.06 1.64 10.05
CA GLY A 104 12.98 2.76 10.22
C GLY A 104 14.18 2.38 11.07
N GLY A 105 15.24 3.16 10.96
CA GLY A 105 16.53 3.02 11.63
C GLY A 105 17.67 3.47 10.73
N PHE A 106 18.88 3.61 11.28
CA PHE A 106 20.06 3.97 10.51
C PHE A 106 20.68 2.74 9.87
N ILE A 107 21.26 2.91 8.67
CA ILE A 107 21.62 1.82 7.77
C ILE A 107 22.57 0.80 8.39
N GLU A 108 23.54 1.21 9.20
CA GLU A 108 24.50 0.30 9.85
C GLU A 108 23.94 -0.40 11.10
N GLU A 109 22.80 0.06 11.60
CA GLU A 109 22.13 -0.49 12.78
C GLU A 109 20.98 -1.44 12.42
N ILE A 110 20.54 -1.46 11.16
CA ILE A 110 19.44 -2.32 10.71
C ILE A 110 20.00 -3.63 10.16
N PRO A 111 19.63 -4.78 10.74
CA PRO A 111 19.99 -6.08 10.20
C PRO A 111 19.52 -6.25 8.75
N VAL A 112 20.33 -6.88 7.91
CA VAL A 112 19.96 -7.16 6.51
C VAL A 112 18.67 -7.97 6.41
N GLU A 113 18.38 -8.80 7.40
CA GLU A 113 17.13 -9.59 7.48
C GLU A 113 15.90 -8.72 7.54
N ASP A 114 15.98 -7.54 8.16
CA ASP A 114 14.83 -6.62 8.22
C ASP A 114 14.59 -5.93 6.87
N TYR A 115 15.65 -5.69 6.08
CA TYR A 115 15.51 -5.31 4.67
C TYR A 115 14.80 -6.40 3.87
N ARG A 116 15.20 -7.67 4.04
CA ARG A 116 14.54 -8.80 3.36
C ARG A 116 13.06 -8.87 3.70
N LYS A 117 12.70 -8.84 4.98
CA LYS A 117 11.29 -8.82 5.44
C LYS A 117 10.49 -7.66 4.86
N GLN A 118 11.13 -6.47 4.79
CA GLN A 118 10.51 -5.28 4.20
C GLN A 118 10.20 -5.49 2.71
N PHE A 119 11.13 -6.08 1.96
CA PHE A 119 10.97 -6.39 0.55
C PHE A 119 9.96 -7.52 0.33
N GLU A 120 9.97 -8.57 1.17
CA GLU A 120 9.00 -9.67 1.10
C GLU A 120 7.56 -9.13 1.14
N THR A 121 7.27 -8.23 2.08
CA THR A 121 5.92 -7.68 2.19
C THR A 121 5.64 -6.63 1.09
N ASN A 122 6.50 -5.62 0.95
CA ASN A 122 6.18 -4.42 0.18
C ASN A 122 6.36 -4.59 -1.33
N LEU A 123 7.14 -5.59 -1.76
CA LEU A 123 7.44 -5.86 -3.17
C LEU A 123 7.03 -7.27 -3.60
N PHE A 124 7.66 -8.32 -3.03
CA PHE A 124 7.44 -9.69 -3.49
C PHE A 124 6.00 -10.16 -3.25
N GLY A 125 5.38 -9.73 -2.13
CA GLY A 125 3.97 -9.97 -1.88
C GLY A 125 3.07 -9.35 -2.97
N ALA A 126 3.33 -8.08 -3.35
CA ALA A 126 2.59 -7.44 -4.44
C ALA A 126 2.80 -8.15 -5.78
N ILE A 127 4.03 -8.61 -6.08
CA ILE A 127 4.35 -9.39 -7.28
C ILE A 127 3.54 -10.70 -7.28
N SER A 128 3.61 -11.47 -6.21
CA SER A 128 2.96 -12.78 -6.09
C SER A 128 1.44 -12.67 -6.30
N ILE A 129 0.78 -11.73 -5.63
CA ILE A 129 -0.67 -11.57 -5.77
C ILE A 129 -1.05 -11.04 -7.16
N THR A 130 -0.23 -10.16 -7.74
CA THR A 130 -0.44 -9.70 -9.11
C THR A 130 -0.35 -10.86 -10.11
N GLN A 131 0.63 -11.75 -9.97
CA GLN A 131 0.78 -12.92 -10.83
C GLN A 131 -0.43 -13.87 -10.75
N LEU A 132 -1.03 -14.03 -9.56
CA LEU A 132 -2.26 -14.83 -9.41
C LEU A 132 -3.47 -14.20 -10.11
N VAL A 133 -3.57 -12.87 -10.10
CA VAL A 133 -4.73 -12.13 -10.62
C VAL A 133 -4.65 -11.88 -12.13
N LEU A 134 -3.45 -11.69 -12.67
CA LEU A 134 -3.23 -11.36 -14.08
C LEU A 134 -3.91 -12.30 -15.09
N PRO A 135 -3.92 -13.64 -14.92
CA PRO A 135 -4.62 -14.54 -15.85
C PRO A 135 -6.10 -14.23 -16.02
N TYR A 136 -6.78 -13.83 -14.94
CA TYR A 136 -8.20 -13.46 -14.95
C TYR A 136 -8.40 -12.16 -15.75
N MET A 137 -7.66 -11.11 -15.42
CA MET A 137 -7.73 -9.83 -16.12
C MET A 137 -7.36 -9.94 -17.59
N ARG A 138 -6.35 -10.75 -17.92
CA ARG A 138 -5.93 -11.00 -19.31
C ARG A 138 -7.02 -11.71 -20.11
N LYS A 139 -7.68 -12.73 -19.52
CA LYS A 139 -8.83 -13.41 -20.14
C LYS A 139 -9.99 -12.46 -20.39
N GLN A 140 -10.24 -11.55 -19.47
CA GLN A 140 -11.28 -10.51 -19.55
C GLN A 140 -10.93 -9.40 -20.55
N LYS A 141 -9.66 -9.27 -20.96
CA LYS A 141 -9.09 -8.14 -21.71
C LYS A 141 -9.35 -6.79 -21.03
N SER A 142 -9.42 -6.81 -19.72
CA SER A 142 -9.76 -5.65 -18.90
C SER A 142 -9.33 -5.89 -17.46
N GLY A 143 -8.82 -4.88 -16.80
CA GLY A 143 -8.44 -4.93 -15.39
C GLY A 143 -7.69 -3.70 -14.96
N LYS A 144 -7.56 -3.53 -13.65
CA LYS A 144 -6.80 -2.42 -13.08
C LYS A 144 -6.04 -2.87 -11.84
N ILE A 145 -4.76 -2.57 -11.83
CA ILE A 145 -3.86 -2.86 -10.70
C ILE A 145 -3.44 -1.52 -10.10
N ILE A 146 -3.71 -1.32 -8.81
CA ILE A 146 -3.35 -0.11 -8.08
C ILE A 146 -2.35 -0.51 -7.00
N ASN A 147 -1.11 -0.07 -7.14
CA ASN A 147 -0.04 -0.32 -6.18
C ASN A 147 0.10 0.88 -5.24
N ILE A 148 0.00 0.65 -3.93
CA ILE A 148 0.19 1.70 -2.95
C ILE A 148 1.69 1.88 -2.70
N SER A 149 2.24 2.90 -3.38
CA SER A 149 3.61 3.35 -3.23
C SER A 149 3.74 4.36 -2.07
N SER A 150 4.57 5.34 -2.22
CA SER A 150 4.81 6.45 -1.29
C SER A 150 5.62 7.53 -1.99
N ILE A 151 5.61 8.74 -1.45
CA ILE A 151 6.65 9.74 -1.76
C ILE A 151 8.06 9.16 -1.56
N SER A 152 8.21 8.21 -0.64
CA SER A 152 9.45 7.46 -0.39
C SER A 152 9.89 6.56 -1.56
N GLY A 153 9.04 6.33 -2.56
CA GLY A 153 9.42 5.70 -3.83
C GLY A 153 10.07 6.67 -4.82
N LYS A 154 10.14 7.96 -4.49
CA LYS A 154 10.73 9.04 -5.32
C LYS A 154 11.80 9.84 -4.60
N VAL A 155 11.74 9.86 -3.30
CA VAL A 155 12.61 10.67 -2.43
C VAL A 155 13.20 9.79 -1.34
N GLY A 156 14.53 9.84 -1.18
CA GLY A 156 15.23 9.20 -0.06
C GLY A 156 15.11 10.04 1.20
N PHE A 157 14.82 9.38 2.31
CA PHE A 157 14.77 10.01 3.63
C PHE A 157 15.75 9.30 4.57
N PRO A 158 16.58 10.04 5.34
CA PRO A 158 17.42 9.45 6.37
C PRO A 158 16.59 8.65 7.38
N GLY A 159 17.14 7.55 7.86
CA GLY A 159 16.45 6.68 8.82
C GLY A 159 15.34 5.80 8.24
N LEU A 160 15.15 5.77 6.91
CA LEU A 160 14.08 4.99 6.26
C LEU A 160 14.59 4.11 5.10
N SER A 161 15.85 3.75 5.09
CA SER A 161 16.46 3.08 3.93
C SER A 161 15.79 1.75 3.53
N PRO A 162 15.30 0.85 4.44
CA PRO A 162 14.58 -0.34 4.03
C PRO A 162 13.27 -0.01 3.32
N TYR A 163 12.50 0.92 3.89
CA TYR A 163 11.22 1.34 3.33
C TYR A 163 11.39 2.06 1.99
N VAL A 164 12.28 3.05 1.94
CA VAL A 164 12.61 3.80 0.71
C VAL A 164 12.99 2.86 -0.41
N SER A 165 13.96 1.97 -0.19
CA SER A 165 14.43 1.04 -1.22
C SER A 165 13.32 0.10 -1.70
N SER A 166 12.45 -0.41 -0.81
CA SER A 166 11.32 -1.24 -1.18
C SER A 166 10.30 -0.49 -2.05
N LYS A 167 10.03 0.79 -1.76
CA LYS A 167 9.11 1.61 -2.55
C LYS A 167 9.70 2.05 -3.89
N TYR A 168 11.02 2.34 -3.98
CA TYR A 168 11.70 2.54 -5.26
C TYR A 168 11.63 1.29 -6.15
N ALA A 169 11.83 0.11 -5.55
CA ALA A 169 11.71 -1.16 -6.28
C ALA A 169 10.28 -1.39 -6.81
N LEU A 170 9.26 -1.11 -5.98
CA LEU A 170 7.85 -1.18 -6.37
C LEU A 170 7.52 -0.23 -7.53
N GLU A 171 8.10 0.99 -7.53
CA GLU A 171 7.93 1.96 -8.61
C GLU A 171 8.48 1.42 -9.95
N GLY A 172 9.74 0.96 -9.97
CA GLY A 172 10.37 0.43 -11.18
C GLY A 172 9.68 -0.82 -11.70
N TRP A 173 9.31 -1.73 -10.80
CA TRP A 173 8.54 -2.92 -11.17
C TRP A 173 7.18 -2.56 -11.78
N SER A 174 6.48 -1.59 -11.21
CA SER A 174 5.17 -1.16 -11.71
C SER A 174 5.24 -0.50 -13.09
N GLU A 175 6.35 0.21 -13.41
CA GLU A 175 6.59 0.73 -14.76
C GLU A 175 6.67 -0.40 -15.78
N SER A 176 7.50 -1.41 -15.53
CA SER A 176 7.64 -2.57 -16.41
C SER A 176 6.31 -3.33 -16.55
N LEU A 177 5.66 -3.63 -15.42
CA LEU A 177 4.35 -4.28 -15.41
C LEU A 177 3.34 -3.55 -16.30
N ARG A 178 3.26 -2.22 -16.19
CA ARG A 178 2.30 -1.43 -16.99
C ARG A 178 2.52 -1.60 -18.47
N LEU A 179 3.77 -1.60 -18.91
CA LEU A 179 4.12 -1.77 -20.34
C LEU A 179 3.79 -3.18 -20.82
N GLU A 180 4.04 -4.18 -20.02
CA GLU A 180 3.79 -5.59 -20.34
C GLU A 180 2.30 -5.92 -20.44
N VAL A 181 1.46 -5.37 -19.55
CA VAL A 181 0.04 -5.74 -19.47
C VAL A 181 -0.88 -4.81 -20.26
N LYS A 182 -0.39 -3.65 -20.71
CA LYS A 182 -1.17 -2.68 -21.47
C LYS A 182 -1.78 -3.24 -22.76
N PRO A 183 -1.10 -4.11 -23.54
CA PRO A 183 -1.68 -4.74 -24.72
C PRO A 183 -2.89 -5.64 -24.42
N PHE A 184 -3.05 -6.07 -23.19
CA PHE A 184 -4.17 -6.90 -22.73
C PHE A 184 -5.35 -6.07 -22.17
N GLY A 185 -5.31 -4.74 -22.30
CA GLY A 185 -6.36 -3.87 -21.76
C GLY A 185 -6.30 -3.68 -20.25
N ILE A 186 -5.18 -4.00 -19.61
CA ILE A 186 -4.97 -3.88 -18.17
C ILE A 186 -4.21 -2.59 -17.87
N ASP A 187 -4.73 -1.80 -16.94
CA ASP A 187 -4.08 -0.58 -16.46
C ASP A 187 -3.34 -0.84 -15.14
N VAL A 188 -2.17 -0.21 -14.98
CA VAL A 188 -1.43 -0.19 -13.72
C VAL A 188 -1.29 1.25 -13.25
N ALA A 189 -1.56 1.51 -11.99
CA ALA A 189 -1.41 2.81 -11.36
C ALA A 189 -0.63 2.70 -10.05
N LEU A 190 0.18 3.71 -9.78
CA LEU A 190 0.91 3.91 -8.53
C LEU A 190 0.27 5.08 -7.79
N LEU A 191 -0.19 4.85 -6.58
CA LEU A 191 -0.57 5.93 -5.68
C LEU A 191 0.63 6.25 -4.79
N GLU A 192 1.02 7.52 -4.75
CA GLU A 192 2.23 8.00 -4.04
C GLU A 192 1.81 8.92 -2.87
N PRO A 193 1.34 8.36 -1.74
CA PRO A 193 0.97 9.16 -0.57
C PRO A 193 2.18 9.82 0.07
N GLY A 194 1.97 11.03 0.64
CA GLY A 194 2.85 11.63 1.62
C GLY A 194 2.61 11.06 3.02
N SER A 195 2.66 11.92 4.03
CA SER A 195 2.43 11.55 5.43
C SER A 195 0.94 11.59 5.77
N TYR A 196 0.41 10.46 6.23
CA TYR A 196 -0.99 10.27 6.62
C TYR A 196 -1.08 9.59 7.98
N ASN A 197 -2.14 9.87 8.73
CA ASN A 197 -2.38 9.25 10.03
C ASN A 197 -2.85 7.79 9.84
N THR A 198 -1.91 6.85 9.84
CA THR A 198 -2.15 5.41 9.69
C THR A 198 -1.18 4.61 10.56
N ASN A 199 -1.50 3.34 10.81
CA ASN A 199 -0.68 2.43 11.62
C ASN A 199 0.54 1.87 10.86
N ILE A 200 0.92 2.48 9.72
CA ILE A 200 2.02 1.98 8.88
C ILE A 200 3.38 1.89 9.62
N TRP A 201 3.56 2.75 10.63
CA TRP A 201 4.78 2.85 11.42
C TRP A 201 4.79 1.97 12.68
N GLU A 202 3.67 1.34 13.07
CA GLU A 202 3.59 0.57 14.32
C GLU A 202 4.59 -0.59 14.35
N VAL A 203 4.68 -1.35 13.26
CA VAL A 203 5.63 -2.47 13.15
C VAL A 203 7.07 -1.95 13.15
N GLY A 204 7.35 -0.85 12.45
CA GLY A 204 8.66 -0.24 12.41
C GLY A 204 9.08 0.37 13.75
N LYS A 205 8.15 0.94 14.52
CA LYS A 205 8.43 1.43 15.89
C LYS A 205 8.83 0.30 16.82
N GLN A 206 8.12 -0.82 16.81
CA GLN A 206 8.45 -1.99 17.63
C GLN A 206 9.83 -2.55 17.31
N LEU A 207 10.23 -2.56 16.03
CA LEU A 207 11.57 -2.99 15.62
C LEU A 207 12.64 -1.99 16.07
N ALA A 208 12.37 -0.68 15.94
CA ALA A 208 13.29 0.38 16.36
C ALA A 208 13.45 0.46 17.89
N GLU A 209 12.38 0.24 18.66
CA GLU A 209 12.42 0.19 20.14
C GLU A 209 13.28 -0.96 20.66
N ASN A 210 13.25 -2.10 19.98
CA ASN A 210 14.11 -3.24 20.30
C ASN A 210 15.59 -2.99 19.95
N GLN A 211 15.90 -1.95 19.16
CA GLN A 211 17.24 -1.58 18.69
C GLN A 211 17.74 -0.27 19.33
N SER A 212 17.00 0.33 20.30
CA SER A 212 17.38 1.61 20.94
C SER A 212 18.61 1.43 21.86
N ASP A 213 19.78 1.30 21.25
CA ASP A 213 21.05 1.34 21.95
C ASP A 213 21.36 2.81 22.32
N THR A 214 21.53 3.07 23.62
CA THR A 214 21.91 4.39 24.13
C THR A 214 23.30 4.83 23.67
N THR A 215 24.10 3.92 23.12
CA THR A 215 25.47 4.15 22.61
C THR A 215 25.51 4.44 21.10
N SER A 216 24.36 4.44 20.41
CA SER A 216 24.27 4.71 18.97
C SER A 216 24.91 6.05 18.60
N PRO A 217 25.81 6.11 17.58
CA PRO A 217 26.35 7.35 17.05
C PRO A 217 25.26 8.21 16.36
N TYR A 218 24.11 7.64 16.06
CA TYR A 218 22.97 8.33 15.44
C TYR A 218 21.92 8.81 16.43
N LYS A 219 22.10 8.62 17.74
CA LYS A 219 21.09 8.96 18.75
C LYS A 219 20.61 10.39 18.63
N GLU A 220 21.51 11.39 18.59
CA GLU A 220 21.14 12.80 18.46
C GLU A 220 20.34 13.07 17.17
N TYR A 221 20.71 12.37 16.08
CA TYR A 221 20.01 12.50 14.81
C TYR A 221 18.62 11.86 14.85
N MET A 222 18.49 10.69 15.49
CA MET A 222 17.21 10.02 15.70
C MET A 222 16.28 10.86 16.56
N ASP A 223 16.76 11.45 17.66
CA ASP A 223 16.00 12.31 18.54
C ASP A 223 15.40 13.52 17.78
N LYS A 224 16.19 14.11 16.88
CA LYS A 224 15.73 15.20 16.01
C LYS A 224 14.64 14.74 15.04
N ILE A 225 14.80 13.59 14.39
CA ILE A 225 13.78 13.01 13.50
C ILE A 225 12.49 12.74 14.28
N GLN A 226 12.59 12.10 15.45
CA GLN A 226 11.44 11.78 16.30
C GLN A 226 10.70 13.02 16.76
N LYS A 227 11.44 14.06 17.17
CA LYS A 227 10.87 15.35 17.55
C LYS A 227 10.13 16.01 16.38
N HIS A 228 10.70 15.93 15.17
CA HIS A 228 10.06 16.46 13.97
C HIS A 228 8.77 15.69 13.63
N ILE A 229 8.78 14.37 13.72
CA ILE A 229 7.60 13.54 13.52
C ILE A 229 6.52 13.90 14.53
N ASN A 230 6.87 14.01 15.81
CA ASN A 230 5.92 14.34 16.88
C ASN A 230 5.32 15.74 16.71
N ASN A 231 6.11 16.72 16.31
CA ASN A 231 5.64 18.08 16.03
C ASN A 231 4.82 18.17 14.73
N GLY A 232 4.97 17.22 13.83
CA GLY A 232 4.27 17.16 12.55
C GLY A 232 2.92 16.45 12.60
N ASN A 233 2.52 15.87 13.74
CA ASN A 233 1.27 15.11 13.85
C ASN A 233 0.02 15.91 13.46
N ASP A 234 0.00 17.21 13.71
CA ASP A 234 -1.11 18.11 13.33
C ASP A 234 -1.17 18.39 11.80
N THR A 235 -0.14 17.97 11.05
CA THR A 235 -0.05 18.18 9.60
C THR A 235 -0.30 16.91 8.77
N LEU A 236 -0.59 15.80 9.45
CA LEU A 236 -0.87 14.53 8.76
C LEU A 236 -2.16 14.62 7.94
N GLY A 237 -2.13 14.09 6.74
CA GLY A 237 -3.31 14.01 5.87
C GLY A 237 -4.38 13.07 6.43
N ASN A 238 -5.63 13.30 6.01
CA ASN A 238 -6.74 12.41 6.33
C ASN A 238 -6.64 11.14 5.47
N PRO A 239 -6.53 9.94 6.06
CA PRO A 239 -6.47 8.68 5.30
C PRO A 239 -7.63 8.47 4.32
N MET A 240 -8.78 9.08 4.58
CA MET A 240 -9.95 9.04 3.69
C MET A 240 -9.66 9.67 2.32
N ASP A 241 -8.79 10.69 2.24
CA ASP A 241 -8.40 11.30 0.96
C ASP A 241 -7.71 10.29 0.05
N VAL A 242 -6.89 9.41 0.66
CA VAL A 242 -6.20 8.32 -0.05
C VAL A 242 -7.20 7.27 -0.52
N ALA A 243 -8.13 6.85 0.34
CA ALA A 243 -9.18 5.89 -0.02
C ALA A 243 -10.06 6.42 -1.17
N ASN A 244 -10.49 7.68 -1.08
CA ASN A 244 -11.26 8.35 -2.15
C ASN A 244 -10.46 8.42 -3.47
N LYS A 245 -9.16 8.70 -3.41
CA LYS A 245 -8.30 8.71 -4.61
C LYS A 245 -8.15 7.32 -5.22
N ILE A 246 -8.08 6.26 -4.41
CA ILE A 246 -8.07 4.88 -4.91
C ILE A 246 -9.37 4.57 -5.64
N VAL A 247 -10.53 4.96 -5.08
CA VAL A 247 -11.84 4.79 -5.73
C VAL A 247 -11.91 5.58 -7.04
N GLU A 248 -11.46 6.84 -7.07
CA GLU A 248 -11.38 7.65 -8.29
C GLU A 248 -10.56 6.94 -9.38
N ILE A 249 -9.37 6.41 -9.02
CA ILE A 249 -8.53 5.65 -9.95
C ILE A 249 -9.24 4.37 -10.40
N ALA A 250 -9.91 3.66 -9.49
CA ALA A 250 -10.65 2.44 -9.76
C ALA A 250 -11.77 2.67 -10.79
N GLU A 251 -12.49 3.78 -10.70
CA GLU A 251 -13.61 4.13 -11.58
C GLU A 251 -13.16 4.84 -12.88
N ALA A 252 -11.96 5.40 -12.92
CA ALA A 252 -11.48 6.14 -14.08
C ALA A 252 -11.45 5.27 -15.35
N ARG A 253 -11.96 5.79 -16.46
CA ARG A 253 -11.92 5.09 -17.77
C ARG A 253 -10.48 4.85 -18.27
N ARG A 254 -9.58 5.79 -17.99
CA ARG A 254 -8.15 5.71 -18.31
C ARG A 254 -7.35 6.17 -17.11
N THR A 255 -6.24 5.52 -16.83
CA THR A 255 -5.37 5.87 -15.72
C THR A 255 -4.03 6.40 -16.21
N THR A 256 -3.47 7.36 -15.49
CA THR A 256 -2.03 7.66 -15.55
C THR A 256 -1.26 6.63 -14.73
N LEU A 257 0.06 6.60 -14.89
CA LEU A 257 0.86 5.67 -14.08
C LEU A 257 0.95 6.14 -12.61
N ARG A 258 1.11 7.44 -12.35
CA ARG A 258 1.41 7.98 -11.02
C ARG A 258 0.39 9.00 -10.54
N TYR A 259 0.04 8.88 -9.27
CA TYR A 259 -0.90 9.73 -8.56
C TYR A 259 -0.29 10.20 -7.22
N PRO A 260 0.58 11.22 -7.23
CA PRO A 260 1.06 11.81 -5.98
C PRO A 260 -0.07 12.53 -5.24
N ILE A 261 -0.21 12.21 -3.94
CA ILE A 261 -1.27 12.74 -3.07
C ILE A 261 -0.72 13.15 -1.71
N GLY A 262 -1.22 14.26 -1.20
CA GLY A 262 -0.82 14.85 0.08
C GLY A 262 -0.20 16.23 -0.10
N LYS A 263 -0.18 16.98 1.02
CA LYS A 263 0.32 18.37 1.05
C LYS A 263 1.81 18.41 0.67
N GLY A 264 2.15 19.17 -0.37
CA GLY A 264 3.54 19.37 -0.80
C GLY A 264 4.18 18.20 -1.56
N VAL A 265 3.54 17.02 -1.68
CA VAL A 265 4.12 15.82 -2.31
C VAL A 265 4.53 16.08 -3.76
N LYS A 266 3.62 16.61 -4.58
CA LYS A 266 3.91 16.95 -5.99
C LYS A 266 5.08 17.91 -6.12
N PHE A 267 5.10 18.94 -5.27
CA PHE A 267 6.16 19.94 -5.25
C PHE A 267 7.50 19.33 -4.88
N MET A 268 7.55 18.51 -3.82
CA MET A 268 8.79 17.85 -3.37
C MET A 268 9.36 16.91 -4.44
N ILE A 269 8.52 16.10 -5.08
CA ILE A 269 8.94 15.22 -6.20
C ILE A 269 9.48 16.05 -7.36
N PHE A 270 8.81 17.16 -7.72
CA PHE A 270 9.27 18.05 -8.76
C PHE A 270 10.62 18.69 -8.44
N VAL A 271 10.76 19.25 -7.24
CA VAL A 271 12.02 19.86 -6.79
C VAL A 271 13.16 18.85 -6.81
N LYS A 272 12.93 17.63 -6.27
CA LYS A 272 13.92 16.54 -6.29
C LYS A 272 14.33 16.17 -7.72
N LYS A 273 13.42 16.23 -8.69
CA LYS A 273 13.69 15.89 -10.09
C LYS A 273 14.56 16.94 -10.80
N VAL A 274 14.37 18.22 -10.49
CA VAL A 274 15.02 19.32 -11.22
C VAL A 274 16.28 19.84 -10.56
N LEU A 275 16.44 19.67 -9.25
CA LEU A 275 17.63 20.14 -8.54
C LEU A 275 18.81 19.19 -8.78
N PRO A 276 20.03 19.73 -9.03
CA PRO A 276 21.26 18.96 -8.92
C PRO A 276 21.42 18.33 -7.55
N TRP A 277 22.00 17.10 -7.51
CA TRP A 277 22.13 16.35 -6.26
C TRP A 277 22.72 17.15 -5.10
N ARG A 278 23.81 17.91 -5.34
CA ARG A 278 24.48 18.73 -4.30
C ARG A 278 23.53 19.73 -3.63
N LEU A 279 22.66 20.38 -4.41
CA LEU A 279 21.69 21.34 -3.86
C LEU A 279 20.59 20.62 -3.08
N TRP A 280 20.09 19.50 -3.60
CA TRP A 280 19.13 18.69 -2.88
C TRP A 280 19.67 18.19 -1.54
N GLU A 281 20.85 17.59 -1.53
CA GLU A 281 21.55 17.13 -0.33
C GLU A 281 21.73 18.26 0.69
N PHE A 282 22.22 19.41 0.24
CA PHE A 282 22.35 20.60 1.10
C PHE A 282 21.04 21.01 1.75
N LEU A 283 19.93 21.03 1.00
CA LEU A 283 18.60 21.37 1.53
C LEU A 283 18.12 20.36 2.57
N VAL A 284 18.27 19.06 2.27
CA VAL A 284 17.90 18.00 3.20
C VAL A 284 18.73 18.10 4.50
N LEU A 285 20.04 18.16 4.40
CA LEU A 285 20.94 18.24 5.58
C LEU A 285 20.70 19.54 6.37
N ARG A 286 20.41 20.64 5.70
CA ARG A 286 20.07 21.92 6.38
C ARG A 286 18.77 21.83 7.14
N SER A 287 17.76 21.10 6.63
CA SER A 287 16.50 20.91 7.35
C SER A 287 16.73 20.17 8.68
N PHE A 288 17.62 19.16 8.69
CA PHE A 288 17.98 18.45 9.92
C PHE A 288 18.86 19.24 10.89
N LYS A 289 19.64 20.20 10.41
CA LYS A 289 20.43 21.11 11.31
C LYS A 289 19.55 22.14 12.01
N LYS A 290 18.39 22.45 11.43
CA LYS A 290 17.43 23.42 12.01
C LYS A 290 16.40 22.77 12.95
N MET A 291 16.32 21.45 12.97
CA MET A 291 15.57 20.64 13.93
C MET A 291 16.36 20.51 15.25
#